data_ab39d438fb2716ed6e119e7a18c9913f
#
_entry.id   ab39d438fb2716ed6e119e7a18c9913f
#
_cell.length_a   1.000
_cell.length_b   1.000
_cell.length_c   1.000
_cell.angle_alpha   90.00
_cell.angle_beta   90.00
_cell.angle_gamma   90.00
#
_symmetry.space_group_name_H-M   'P 1'
#
loop_
_entity.id
_entity.type
_entity.pdbx_description
1 polymer ?
#
loop_
_entity_poly.entity_id
_entity_poly.type
_entity_poly.pdbx_seq_one_letter_code
_entity_poly.pdbx_strand_id
1 'polypeptide(L)'
;MSTNDMNTREEQNGSISFANDVVATIAGLATVEIEGVAGMSGGFSGGLAELLGRKNLTKGVKVEIGKEECAVDLFIVVEYGVEIPLMCERIQSNVKKAVETMTGLRVVETNIHIQGVRVAKEPVEDTKRVH
;
A
#
# COMPACT_ATOMS: atom_id res chain seq x y z
N MET A 1 -11.40 -30.29 -7.86
CA MET A 1 -11.07 -30.01 -7.73
C MET A 1 -10.26 -29.45 -7.75
N SER A 2 -9.83 -29.11 -7.70
CA SER A 2 -9.21 -28.60 -7.71
C SER A 2 -8.42 -28.01 -7.62
N THR A 3 -7.80 -27.67 -7.77
CA THR A 3 -7.03 -27.26 -7.70
C THR A 3 -6.39 -26.45 -7.68
N ASN A 4 -5.97 -26.11 -7.52
CA ASN A 4 -5.47 -25.33 -7.40
C ASN A 4 -4.50 -24.55 -7.68
N ASP A 5 -4.42 -23.79 -8.27
CA ASP A 5 -3.47 -22.91 -8.56
C ASP A 5 -3.28 -21.93 -7.53
N MET A 6 -2.13 -21.32 -7.34
CA MET A 6 -1.82 -20.48 -6.28
C MET A 6 -2.62 -19.25 -6.21
N ASN A 7 -2.78 -18.52 -7.26
CA ASN A 7 -3.53 -17.28 -7.22
C ASN A 7 -4.76 -17.34 -8.09
N THR A 8 -5.33 -18.51 -8.19
CA THR A 8 -6.50 -18.73 -9.02
C THR A 8 -7.62 -19.30 -8.17
N ARG A 9 -8.79 -18.73 -8.34
CA ARG A 9 -9.97 -19.22 -7.67
C ARG A 9 -10.86 -19.90 -8.69
N GLU A 10 -11.20 -21.14 -8.46
CA GLU A 10 -12.03 -21.86 -9.39
C GLU A 10 -13.49 -21.61 -9.12
N GLU A 11 -14.24 -21.42 -10.18
CA GLU A 11 -15.65 -21.19 -10.11
C GLU A 11 -16.32 -22.15 -11.03
N GLN A 12 -17.65 -22.27 -10.90
CA GLN A 12 -18.39 -23.13 -11.77
C GLN A 12 -18.18 -22.80 -13.23
N ASN A 13 -18.07 -21.55 -13.56
CA ASN A 13 -17.99 -21.09 -14.94
C ASN A 13 -16.57 -20.79 -15.38
N GLY A 14 -15.61 -21.16 -14.59
CA GLY A 14 -14.23 -20.86 -14.94
C GLY A 14 -13.45 -20.48 -13.70
N SER A 15 -12.43 -19.68 -13.88
CA SER A 15 -11.58 -19.30 -12.78
C SER A 15 -11.28 -17.83 -12.81
N ILE A 16 -10.91 -17.29 -11.65
CA ILE A 16 -10.52 -15.91 -11.52
C ILE A 16 -9.13 -15.90 -10.90
N SER A 17 -8.21 -15.19 -11.54
CA SER A 17 -6.88 -15.07 -10.97
C SER A 17 -6.49 -13.62 -10.94
N PHE A 18 -5.56 -13.29 -10.04
CA PHE A 18 -5.14 -11.91 -9.84
C PHE A 18 -3.65 -11.78 -10.05
N ALA A 19 -3.28 -10.83 -10.91
CA ALA A 19 -1.88 -10.49 -11.03
C ALA A 19 -1.45 -9.79 -9.75
N ASN A 20 -0.18 -9.93 -9.40
CA ASN A 20 0.32 -9.27 -8.20
C ASN A 20 0.06 -7.77 -8.22
N ASP A 21 0.18 -7.15 -9.40
CA ASP A 21 -0.04 -5.71 -9.49
C ASP A 21 -1.45 -5.29 -9.13
N VAL A 22 -2.42 -6.15 -9.34
CA VAL A 22 -3.79 -5.81 -8.97
C VAL A 22 -3.89 -5.64 -7.46
N VAL A 23 -3.38 -6.63 -6.74
CA VAL A 23 -3.44 -6.58 -5.29
C VAL A 23 -2.55 -5.44 -4.78
N ALA A 24 -1.38 -5.26 -5.41
CA ALA A 24 -0.48 -4.20 -4.99
C ALA A 24 -1.11 -2.82 -5.15
N THR A 25 -1.84 -2.61 -6.23
CA THR A 25 -2.51 -1.33 -6.45
C THR A 25 -3.57 -1.08 -5.39
N ILE A 26 -4.37 -2.09 -5.10
CA ILE A 26 -5.40 -1.96 -4.09
C ILE A 26 -4.78 -1.65 -2.74
N ALA A 27 -3.74 -2.39 -2.38
CA ALA A 27 -3.09 -2.20 -1.09
C ALA A 27 -2.42 -0.83 -1.01
N GLY A 28 -1.80 -0.39 -2.10
CA GLY A 28 -1.14 0.90 -2.11
C GLY A 28 -2.14 2.05 -1.94
N LEU A 29 -3.25 1.96 -2.66
CA LEU A 29 -4.28 2.98 -2.51
C LEU A 29 -4.85 3.02 -1.10
N ALA A 30 -5.10 1.85 -0.53
CA ALA A 30 -5.64 1.78 0.82
C ALA A 30 -4.65 2.33 1.83
N THR A 31 -3.35 2.22 1.53
CA THR A 31 -2.32 2.72 2.42
C THR A 31 -2.26 4.24 2.39
N VAL A 32 -2.23 4.82 1.19
CA VAL A 32 -2.05 6.26 1.11
C VAL A 32 -3.29 7.05 1.51
N GLU A 33 -4.42 6.37 1.66
CA GLU A 33 -5.61 7.02 2.19
C GLU A 33 -5.48 7.36 3.66
N ILE A 34 -4.59 6.68 4.36
CA ILE A 34 -4.49 6.86 5.80
C ILE A 34 -3.72 8.12 6.12
N GLU A 35 -4.30 8.94 6.97
CA GLU A 35 -3.68 10.18 7.37
C GLU A 35 -2.35 9.89 8.06
N GLY A 36 -1.31 10.60 7.65
CA GLY A 36 0.01 10.39 8.21
C GLY A 36 0.95 9.70 7.24
N VAL A 37 0.41 9.09 6.20
CA VAL A 37 1.24 8.45 5.18
C VAL A 37 1.62 9.50 4.16
N ALA A 38 2.91 9.75 4.00
CA ALA A 38 3.36 10.71 3.01
C ALA A 38 3.36 10.11 1.62
N GLY A 39 3.59 8.81 1.54
CA GLY A 39 3.57 8.14 0.24
C GLY A 39 4.25 6.81 0.32
N MET A 40 4.24 6.10 -0.80
CA MET A 40 4.94 4.83 -0.89
C MET A 40 6.40 5.11 -1.16
N SER A 41 7.25 4.30 -0.54
CA SER A 41 8.66 4.55 -0.55
C SER A 41 9.26 4.65 -1.96
N GLY A 42 9.08 3.66 -2.75
CA GLY A 42 9.74 3.63 -4.05
C GLY A 42 9.28 4.68 -5.03
N GLY A 43 8.11 5.24 -4.80
CA GLY A 43 7.56 6.19 -5.73
C GLY A 43 7.58 7.61 -5.25
N PHE A 44 8.24 7.85 -4.15
CA PHE A 44 8.20 9.16 -3.55
C PHE A 44 9.35 10.02 -4.04
N SER A 45 9.22 10.53 -5.23
CA SER A 45 10.28 11.37 -5.75
C SER A 45 9.77 12.71 -6.24
N GLY A 46 8.52 12.98 -6.03
CA GLY A 46 7.97 14.27 -6.34
C GLY A 46 7.74 14.49 -7.81
N GLY A 47 7.24 15.64 -8.12
CA GLY A 47 7.09 16.10 -9.46
C GLY A 47 6.41 15.12 -10.39
N LEU A 48 7.14 14.81 -11.40
CA LEU A 48 6.63 13.99 -12.46
C LEU A 48 6.10 12.67 -11.96
N ALA A 49 6.75 12.12 -10.97
CA ALA A 49 6.35 10.82 -10.46
C ALA A 49 4.92 10.84 -9.97
N GLU A 50 4.48 11.95 -9.46
CA GLU A 50 3.12 12.04 -8.97
C GLU A 50 2.10 11.88 -10.06
N LEU A 51 2.47 12.21 -11.26
CA LEU A 51 1.56 12.08 -12.36
C LEU A 51 1.34 10.64 -12.77
N LEU A 52 2.24 9.77 -12.33
CA LEU A 52 2.15 8.38 -12.67
C LEU A 52 1.51 7.55 -11.59
N GLY A 53 0.91 8.19 -10.67
CA GLY A 53 0.24 7.64 -9.51
C GLY A 53 0.24 6.14 -9.32
N ARG A 54 -0.38 5.41 -10.22
CA ARG A 54 -0.49 3.99 -10.00
C ARG A 54 0.82 3.28 -9.91
N LYS A 55 1.75 3.63 -10.75
CA LYS A 55 3.06 3.02 -10.70
C LYS A 55 3.73 3.31 -9.38
N ASN A 56 3.57 4.52 -8.89
CA ASN A 56 4.18 4.87 -7.63
C ASN A 56 3.60 4.06 -6.49
N LEU A 57 2.31 3.77 -6.58
CA LEU A 57 1.68 3.00 -5.53
C LEU A 57 2.23 1.59 -5.47
N THR A 58 2.41 0.96 -6.61
CA THR A 58 2.86 -0.42 -6.60
C THR A 58 4.32 -0.56 -6.28
N LYS A 59 5.11 0.48 -6.50
CA LYS A 59 6.53 0.38 -6.24
C LYS A 59 6.87 0.06 -4.81
N GLY A 60 6.09 0.52 -3.88
CA GLY A 60 6.35 0.27 -2.48
C GLY A 60 5.59 -0.90 -1.91
N VAL A 61 5.06 -1.77 -2.76
CA VAL A 61 4.24 -2.87 -2.29
C VAL A 61 4.78 -4.18 -2.84
N LYS A 62 4.95 -5.16 -1.97
CA LYS A 62 5.27 -6.51 -2.39
C LYS A 62 4.16 -7.41 -1.97
N VAL A 63 3.78 -8.32 -2.84
CA VAL A 63 2.63 -9.17 -2.60
C VAL A 63 2.99 -10.61 -2.88
N GLU A 64 2.55 -11.49 -1.99
CA GLU A 64 2.63 -12.91 -2.25
C GLU A 64 1.22 -13.45 -2.18
N ILE A 65 0.79 -14.06 -3.27
CA ILE A 65 -0.55 -14.57 -3.38
C ILE A 65 -0.53 -16.07 -3.33
N GLY A 66 -1.28 -16.63 -2.39
CA GLY A 66 -1.42 -18.06 -2.30
C GLY A 66 -2.75 -18.47 -2.87
N LYS A 67 -3.21 -19.63 -2.44
CA LYS A 67 -4.42 -20.17 -2.98
C LYS A 67 -5.63 -19.31 -2.75
N GLU A 68 -5.87 -18.92 -1.55
CA GLU A 68 -7.01 -18.07 -1.26
C GLU A 68 -6.63 -17.01 -0.29
N GLU A 69 -5.35 -16.70 -0.22
CA GLU A 69 -4.88 -15.74 0.74
C GLU A 69 -3.67 -15.02 0.18
N CYS A 70 -3.31 -13.92 0.82
CA CYS A 70 -2.15 -13.17 0.38
C CYS A 70 -1.48 -12.51 1.56
N ALA A 71 -0.21 -12.18 1.36
CA ALA A 71 0.57 -11.42 2.32
C ALA A 71 1.07 -10.18 1.61
N VAL A 72 1.11 -9.08 2.31
CA VAL A 72 1.46 -7.80 1.72
C VAL A 72 2.55 -7.14 2.56
N ASP A 73 3.57 -6.63 1.89
CA ASP A 73 4.60 -5.82 2.53
C ASP A 73 4.52 -4.42 1.96
N LEU A 74 4.44 -3.45 2.84
CA LEU A 74 4.30 -2.05 2.46
C LEU A 74 5.53 -1.28 2.91
N PHE A 75 6.13 -0.54 1.99
CA PHE A 75 7.29 0.28 2.29
C PHE A 75 6.88 1.72 2.11
N ILE A 76 6.81 2.48 3.19
CA ILE A 76 6.19 3.79 3.17
C ILE A 76 7.07 4.87 3.79
N VAL A 77 6.72 6.10 3.45
CA VAL A 77 7.28 7.29 4.06
C VAL A 77 6.16 7.93 4.85
N VAL A 78 6.44 8.36 6.06
CA VAL A 78 5.41 8.93 6.93
C VAL A 78 5.68 10.39 7.18
N GLU A 79 4.65 11.09 7.64
CA GLU A 79 4.79 12.49 8.00
C GLU A 79 5.39 12.59 9.39
N TYR A 80 6.23 13.60 9.57
CA TYR A 80 6.80 13.85 10.89
C TYR A 80 5.67 14.19 11.87
N GLY A 81 5.74 13.59 13.02
CA GLY A 81 4.76 13.89 14.06
C GLY A 81 3.64 12.89 14.21
N VAL A 82 3.54 11.94 13.30
CA VAL A 82 2.45 10.97 13.42
C VAL A 82 2.78 9.94 14.49
N GLU A 83 1.73 9.38 15.02
CA GLU A 83 1.87 8.26 15.95
C GLU A 83 1.96 7.00 15.11
N ILE A 84 3.16 6.53 14.88
CA ILE A 84 3.37 5.45 13.93
C ILE A 84 2.62 4.16 14.28
N PRO A 85 2.67 3.67 15.52
CA PRO A 85 1.94 2.42 15.79
C PRO A 85 0.44 2.52 15.51
N LEU A 86 -0.16 3.63 15.87
CA LEU A 86 -1.58 3.81 15.62
C LEU A 86 -1.87 3.91 14.14
N MET A 87 -1.03 4.67 13.44
CA MET A 87 -1.19 4.79 12.00
C MET A 87 -1.08 3.43 11.33
N CYS A 88 -0.13 2.62 11.78
CA CYS A 88 0.06 1.30 11.18
C CYS A 88 -1.13 0.39 11.42
N GLU A 89 -1.77 0.49 12.58
CA GLU A 89 -2.97 -0.28 12.82
C GLU A 89 -4.06 0.09 11.82
N ARG A 90 -4.16 1.37 11.54
CA ARG A 90 -5.17 1.84 10.60
C ARG A 90 -4.86 1.38 9.19
N ILE A 91 -3.59 1.38 8.83
CA ILE A 91 -3.19 0.89 7.53
C ILE A 91 -3.54 -0.58 7.39
N GLN A 92 -3.18 -1.37 8.39
CA GLN A 92 -3.42 -2.80 8.34
C GLN A 92 -4.90 -3.10 8.19
N SER A 93 -5.72 -2.38 8.92
CA SER A 93 -7.15 -2.58 8.85
C SER A 93 -7.70 -2.18 7.49
N ASN A 94 -7.25 -1.04 6.97
CA ASN A 94 -7.77 -0.54 5.70
C ASN A 94 -7.34 -1.41 4.53
N VAL A 95 -6.08 -1.85 4.54
CA VAL A 95 -5.57 -2.71 3.48
C VAL A 95 -6.31 -4.04 3.48
N LYS A 96 -6.46 -4.63 4.65
CA LYS A 96 -7.14 -5.90 4.74
C LYS A 96 -8.56 -5.79 4.20
N LYS A 97 -9.26 -4.75 4.61
CA LYS A 97 -10.63 -4.58 4.18
C LYS A 97 -10.73 -4.37 2.67
N ALA A 98 -9.88 -3.52 2.13
CA ALA A 98 -9.94 -3.20 0.71
C ALA A 98 -9.60 -4.42 -0.16
N VAL A 99 -8.51 -5.11 0.19
CA VAL A 99 -8.11 -6.25 -0.61
C VAL A 99 -9.13 -7.37 -0.53
N GLU A 100 -9.59 -7.66 0.69
CA GLU A 100 -10.54 -8.76 0.85
C GLU A 100 -11.87 -8.47 0.17
N THR A 101 -12.30 -7.21 0.22
CA THR A 101 -13.56 -6.84 -0.39
C THR A 101 -13.50 -6.96 -1.91
N MET A 102 -12.39 -6.52 -2.49
CA MET A 102 -12.31 -6.47 -3.94
C MET A 102 -11.90 -7.80 -4.56
N THR A 103 -11.11 -8.59 -3.88
CA THR A 103 -10.58 -9.80 -4.48
C THR A 103 -11.12 -11.08 -3.88
N GLY A 104 -11.59 -11.01 -2.65
CA GLY A 104 -11.99 -12.22 -1.96
C GLY A 104 -10.84 -12.99 -1.37
N LEU A 105 -9.60 -12.55 -1.61
CA LEU A 105 -8.46 -13.18 -0.99
C LEU A 105 -8.40 -12.77 0.48
N ARG A 106 -7.95 -13.68 1.32
CA ARG A 106 -7.79 -13.37 2.72
C ARG A 106 -6.40 -12.80 2.95
N VAL A 107 -6.32 -11.63 3.56
CA VAL A 107 -5.03 -11.02 3.85
C VAL A 107 -4.55 -11.56 5.19
N VAL A 108 -3.51 -12.38 5.16
CA VAL A 108 -3.02 -13.02 6.37
C VAL A 108 -1.91 -12.24 7.06
N GLU A 109 -1.23 -11.36 6.33
CA GLU A 109 -0.18 -10.54 6.88
C GLU A 109 -0.14 -9.22 6.16
N THR A 110 0.02 -8.15 6.91
CA THR A 110 0.31 -6.84 6.35
C THR A 110 1.48 -6.29 7.14
N ASN A 111 2.65 -6.33 6.54
CA ASN A 111 3.86 -5.88 7.19
C ASN A 111 4.21 -4.49 6.68
N ILE A 112 4.49 -3.59 7.60
CA ILE A 112 4.73 -2.20 7.25
C ILE A 112 6.15 -1.83 7.61
N HIS A 113 6.88 -1.32 6.62
CA HIS A 113 8.26 -0.92 6.80
C HIS A 113 8.36 0.58 6.59
N ILE A 114 8.75 1.28 7.63
CA ILE A 114 8.86 2.74 7.58
C ILE A 114 10.23 3.08 7.03
N GLN A 115 10.26 3.66 5.84
CA GLN A 115 11.52 3.91 5.16
C GLN A 115 12.00 5.34 5.29
N GLY A 116 11.14 6.24 5.69
CA GLY A 116 11.55 7.62 5.82
C GLY A 116 10.48 8.45 6.48
N VAL A 117 10.87 9.66 6.84
CA VAL A 117 9.97 10.61 7.46
C VAL A 117 10.05 11.90 6.67
N ARG A 118 8.90 12.41 6.27
CA ARG A 118 8.87 13.68 5.57
C ARG A 118 8.64 14.78 6.58
N VAL A 119 9.55 15.78 6.60
CA VAL A 119 9.43 16.92 7.49
C VAL A 119 8.84 18.03 6.64
N ALA A 120 7.70 18.41 6.98
CA ALA A 120 7.02 19.37 6.17
C ALA A 120 7.70 20.69 6.10
N LYS A 121 7.62 21.21 5.87
CA LYS A 121 7.99 22.26 5.81
C LYS A 121 8.29 23.18 5.86
N GLU A 122 8.32 23.32 5.85
CA GLU A 122 8.42 24.18 5.88
C GLU A 122 8.87 24.94 5.43
N PRO A 123 9.10 24.88 5.21
CA PRO A 123 9.76 25.65 4.88
C PRO A 123 9.68 26.81 4.64
N VAL A 124 9.37 26.94 4.43
CA VAL A 124 9.20 27.92 4.00
C VAL A 124 9.15 28.97 4.68
N GLU A 125 8.72 28.88 5.19
CA GLU A 125 8.55 29.80 5.78
C GLU A 125 9.51 30.33 6.34
N ASP A 126 10.14 29.77 6.41
CA ASP A 126 11.10 30.14 6.96
C ASP A 126 11.76 31.10 6.56
N THR A 127 11.88 31.05 5.70
CA THR A 127 12.55 31.93 5.22
C THR A 127 12.08 33.16 5.49
N LYS A 128 11.15 33.35 5.53
CA LYS A 128 10.73 34.51 5.71
C LYS A 128 11.00 34.92 6.94
N ARG A 129 11.26 34.19 7.61
CA ARG A 129 11.48 34.61 8.72
C ARG A 129 12.70 35.09 8.87
N VAL A 130 13.23 35.09 8.24
CA VAL A 130 14.38 35.54 8.36
C VAL A 130 14.59 36.73 8.15
N HIS A 131 14.33 36.83 8.05
CA HIS A 131 14.38 37.69 7.94
C HIS A 131 14.39 38.26 8.14
#